data_c3f53db8d565f8fc3b79785a18b24a36
#
_entry.id   c3f53db8d565f8fc3b79785a18b24a36
#
_cell.length_a   1.000
_cell.length_b   1.000
_cell.length_c   1.000
_cell.angle_alpha   90.00
_cell.angle_beta   90.00
_cell.angle_gamma   90.00
#
_symmetry.space_group_name_H-M   'P 1'
#
loop_
_entity.id
_entity.type
_entity.pdbx_description
1 polymer ?
#
loop_
_entity_poly.entity_id
_entity_poly.type
_entity_poly.pdbx_seq_one_letter_code
_entity_poly.pdbx_strand_id
1 'polypeptide(L)'
;MRLPRAIADAMVAHARSELPNESCGLLALRAGELADFAPAENAEPSPYYYRIGPADALRVIDIEDAGDEVVIYHSHTMSPASPSRTDVELAQSWPDALYVIVSLAGGEAQINAWKLVPAIEQIPLSIT
;
A
#
# COMPACT_ATOMS: atom_id res chain seq x y z
N MET A 1 -12.78 -4.45 5.01
CA MET A 1 -11.38 -4.70 5.37
C MET A 1 -11.08 -4.00 6.69
N ARG A 2 -10.48 -4.71 7.62
CA ARG A 2 -10.10 -4.15 8.92
C ARG A 2 -8.60 -3.87 8.94
N LEU A 3 -8.24 -2.70 9.42
CA LEU A 3 -6.84 -2.29 9.59
C LEU A 3 -6.57 -2.04 11.08
N PRO A 4 -5.80 -2.92 11.75
CA PRO A 4 -5.43 -2.69 13.14
C PRO A 4 -4.72 -1.35 13.33
N ARG A 5 -5.06 -0.63 14.39
CA ARG A 5 -4.50 0.70 14.70
C ARG A 5 -2.97 0.68 14.72
N ALA A 6 -2.36 -0.34 15.32
CA ALA A 6 -0.91 -0.44 15.39
C ALA A 6 -0.27 -0.51 14.01
N ILE A 7 -0.90 -1.21 13.06
CA ILE A 7 -0.41 -1.29 11.68
C ILE A 7 -0.61 0.03 10.97
N ALA A 8 -1.77 0.67 11.14
CA ALA A 8 -2.03 1.99 10.56
C ALA A 8 -0.96 3.00 11.02
N ASP A 9 -0.67 3.03 12.31
CA ASP A 9 0.35 3.93 12.86
C ASP A 9 1.75 3.63 12.33
N ALA A 10 2.09 2.35 12.17
CA ALA A 10 3.38 1.94 11.61
C ALA A 10 3.51 2.36 10.13
N MET A 11 2.45 2.23 9.35
CA MET A 11 2.42 2.66 7.94
C MET A 11 2.60 4.17 7.83
N VAL A 12 1.89 4.94 8.65
CA VAL A 12 2.01 6.41 8.66
C VAL A 12 3.41 6.84 9.07
N ALA A 13 3.98 6.22 10.10
CA ALA A 13 5.34 6.50 10.54
C ALA A 13 6.37 6.21 9.43
N HIS A 14 6.21 5.08 8.75
CA HIS A 14 7.06 4.72 7.61
C HIS A 14 6.93 5.74 6.48
N ALA A 15 5.70 6.13 6.12
CA ALA A 15 5.46 7.12 5.09
C ALA A 15 6.16 8.47 5.41
N ARG A 16 6.07 8.92 6.66
CA ARG A 16 6.72 10.16 7.09
C ARG A 16 8.24 10.05 7.08
N SER A 17 8.79 8.89 7.44
CA SER A 17 10.24 8.69 7.45
C SER A 17 10.87 8.72 6.06
N GLU A 18 10.09 8.41 5.02
CA GLU A 18 10.57 8.37 3.64
C GLU A 18 10.41 9.70 2.90
N LEU A 19 9.78 10.70 3.51
CA LEU A 19 9.63 12.01 2.87
C LEU A 19 11.01 12.57 2.46
N PRO A 20 11.12 13.21 1.32
CA PRO A 20 10.06 13.66 0.39
C PRO A 20 9.59 12.60 -0.62
N ASN A 21 10.08 11.38 -0.52
CA ASN A 21 9.77 10.31 -1.46
C ASN A 21 8.50 9.53 -1.05
N GLU A 22 7.86 8.92 -2.02
CA GLU A 22 6.83 7.92 -1.76
C GLU A 22 7.46 6.71 -1.08
N SER A 23 6.73 6.15 -0.12
CA SER A 23 7.07 4.89 0.54
C SER A 23 6.23 3.76 -0.01
N CYS A 24 6.68 2.54 0.19
CA CYS A 24 5.94 1.36 -0.24
C CYS A 24 6.18 0.17 0.70
N GLY A 25 5.40 -0.86 0.52
CA GLY A 25 5.51 -2.08 1.29
C GLY A 25 4.42 -3.08 0.95
N LEU A 26 4.40 -4.16 1.72
CA LEU A 26 3.46 -5.26 1.54
C LEU A 26 2.72 -5.56 2.83
N LEU A 27 1.49 -6.02 2.69
CA LEU A 27 0.69 -6.58 3.77
C LEU A 27 0.02 -7.86 3.28
N ALA A 28 -0.39 -8.69 4.24
CA ALA A 28 -1.27 -9.81 3.99
C ALA A 28 -2.70 -9.42 4.38
N LEU A 29 -3.68 -9.84 3.60
CA LEU A 29 -5.08 -9.77 4.00
C LEU A 29 -5.54 -11.18 4.36
N ARG A 30 -5.87 -11.36 5.64
CA ARG A 30 -6.24 -12.66 6.21
C ARG A 30 -7.59 -12.54 6.90
N ALA A 31 -8.58 -13.29 6.41
CA ALA A 31 -9.93 -13.27 6.98
C ALA A 31 -10.50 -11.84 7.12
N GLY A 32 -10.26 -10.98 6.13
CA GLY A 32 -10.74 -9.61 6.11
C GLY A 32 -9.95 -8.63 6.97
N GLU A 33 -8.83 -9.05 7.57
CA GLU A 33 -7.97 -8.21 8.40
C GLU A 33 -6.57 -8.09 7.81
N LEU A 34 -6.08 -6.86 7.76
CA LEU A 34 -4.71 -6.58 7.34
C LEU A 34 -3.71 -6.99 8.43
N ALA A 35 -2.64 -7.66 8.01
CA ALA A 35 -1.63 -8.22 8.89
C ALA A 35 -0.24 -8.17 8.24
N ASP A 36 0.79 -8.41 9.05
CA ASP A 36 2.15 -8.67 8.58
C ASP A 36 2.72 -7.53 7.72
N PHE A 37 2.58 -6.29 8.20
CA PHE A 37 3.13 -5.15 7.48
C PHE A 37 4.64 -5.27 7.33
N ALA A 38 5.10 -5.33 6.08
CA ALA A 38 6.50 -5.38 5.71
C ALA A 38 6.86 -4.12 4.91
N PRO A 39 7.47 -3.10 5.54
CA PRO A 39 7.97 -1.95 4.81
C PRO A 39 9.02 -2.40 3.79
N ALA A 40 8.97 -1.81 2.60
CA ALA A 40 9.91 -2.07 1.52
C ALA A 40 10.72 -0.83 1.21
N GLU A 41 11.84 -1.01 0.55
CA GLU A 41 12.59 0.08 -0.04
C GLU A 41 11.92 0.50 -1.35
N ASN A 42 11.79 1.81 -1.58
CA ASN A 42 11.40 2.30 -2.89
C ASN A 42 12.61 2.20 -3.83
N ALA A 43 12.58 1.23 -4.74
CA ALA A 43 13.69 0.96 -5.65
C ALA A 43 13.91 2.08 -6.70
N GLU A 44 12.93 2.97 -6.87
CA GLU A 44 13.04 4.19 -7.68
C GLU A 44 12.59 5.39 -6.87
N PRO A 45 13.41 5.89 -5.91
CA PRO A 45 13.01 6.96 -5.01
C PRO A 45 12.52 8.19 -5.76
N SER A 46 11.28 8.60 -5.47
CA SER A 46 10.62 9.74 -6.12
C SER A 46 9.48 10.25 -5.25
N PRO A 47 9.19 11.57 -5.28
CA PRO A 47 7.99 12.12 -4.63
C PRO A 47 6.67 11.71 -5.30
N TYR A 48 6.71 11.13 -6.51
CA TYR A 48 5.53 10.85 -7.34
C TYR A 48 5.42 9.41 -7.81
N TYR A 49 6.37 8.57 -7.43
CA TYR A 49 6.51 7.25 -8.00
C TYR A 49 7.13 6.29 -7.00
N TYR A 50 6.77 5.02 -7.09
CA TYR A 50 7.42 3.97 -6.31
C TYR A 50 7.60 2.71 -7.17
N ARG A 51 8.57 1.90 -6.78
CA ARG A 51 8.73 0.56 -7.31
C ARG A 51 9.17 -0.37 -6.19
N ILE A 52 8.48 -1.50 -6.05
CA ILE A 52 8.91 -2.58 -5.14
C ILE A 52 10.04 -3.34 -5.84
N GLY A 53 11.20 -3.38 -5.20
CA GLY A 53 12.37 -4.07 -5.73
C GLY A 53 12.22 -5.59 -5.70
N PRO A 54 13.10 -6.32 -6.44
CA PRO A 54 13.00 -7.78 -6.57
C PRO A 54 13.07 -8.54 -5.24
N ALA A 55 13.91 -8.10 -4.30
CA ALA A 55 14.05 -8.75 -3.01
C ALA A 55 12.77 -8.66 -2.18
N ASP A 56 12.14 -7.47 -2.14
CA ASP A 56 10.88 -7.30 -1.42
C ASP A 56 9.71 -7.97 -2.15
N ALA A 57 9.74 -8.00 -3.48
CA ALA A 57 8.72 -8.65 -4.29
C ALA A 57 8.63 -10.17 -4.02
N LEU A 58 9.72 -10.80 -3.58
CA LEU A 58 9.69 -12.22 -3.20
C LEU A 58 8.77 -12.51 -2.02
N ARG A 59 8.48 -11.52 -1.18
CA ARG A 59 7.54 -11.67 -0.06
C ARG A 59 6.11 -11.96 -0.52
N VAL A 60 5.78 -11.63 -1.75
CA VAL A 60 4.47 -11.96 -2.35
C VAL A 60 4.27 -13.46 -2.36
N ILE A 61 5.32 -14.23 -2.64
CA ILE A 61 5.27 -15.69 -2.67
C ILE A 61 4.89 -16.22 -1.27
N ASP A 62 5.50 -15.68 -0.22
CA ASP A 62 5.22 -16.11 1.16
C ASP A 62 3.77 -15.80 1.54
N ILE A 63 3.25 -14.65 1.15
CA ILE A 63 1.87 -14.26 1.41
C ILE A 63 0.91 -15.22 0.70
N GLU A 64 1.13 -15.49 -0.57
CA GLU A 64 0.29 -16.37 -1.37
C GLU A 64 0.37 -17.83 -0.89
N ASP A 65 1.55 -18.31 -0.55
CA ASP A 65 1.75 -19.67 -0.03
C ASP A 65 1.05 -19.88 1.31
N ALA A 66 0.89 -18.82 2.10
CA ALA A 66 0.12 -18.88 3.35
C ALA A 66 -1.40 -18.87 3.12
N GLY A 67 -1.85 -18.70 1.88
CA GLY A 67 -3.28 -18.62 1.55
C GLY A 67 -3.89 -17.24 1.76
N ASP A 68 -3.08 -16.22 1.96
CA ASP A 68 -3.53 -14.85 2.17
C ASP A 68 -3.59 -14.07 0.86
N GLU A 69 -4.32 -12.96 0.83
CA GLU A 69 -4.31 -12.04 -0.29
C GLU A 69 -3.18 -11.01 -0.15
N VAL A 70 -2.57 -10.67 -1.28
CA VAL A 70 -1.50 -9.67 -1.32
C VAL A 70 -2.09 -8.27 -1.32
N VAL A 71 -1.58 -7.42 -0.45
CA VAL A 71 -1.92 -6.00 -0.41
C VAL A 71 -0.64 -5.19 -0.56
N ILE A 72 -0.64 -4.29 -1.53
CA ILE A 72 0.47 -3.36 -1.76
C ILE A 72 0.11 -2.02 -1.12
N TYR A 73 1.01 -1.54 -0.27
CA TYR A 73 0.91 -0.22 0.33
C TYR A 73 1.86 0.74 -0.37
N HIS A 74 1.41 1.97 -0.58
CA HIS A 74 2.28 3.09 -0.90
C HIS A 74 1.72 4.40 -0.35
N SER A 75 2.56 5.42 -0.30
CA SER A 75 2.15 6.73 0.17
C SER A 75 2.08 7.75 -0.96
N HIS A 76 1.16 8.70 -0.81
CA HIS A 76 1.14 9.94 -1.58
C HIS A 76 1.64 11.06 -0.68
N THR A 77 2.61 11.83 -1.16
CA THR A 77 3.23 12.88 -0.36
C THR A 77 2.46 14.20 -0.41
N MET A 78 1.80 14.51 -1.55
CA MET A 78 1.15 15.78 -1.81
C MET A 78 -0.23 15.66 -2.48
N SER A 79 -0.73 14.44 -2.68
CA SER A 79 -2.03 14.19 -3.30
C SER A 79 -2.93 13.35 -2.38
N PRO A 80 -4.25 13.30 -2.62
CA PRO A 80 -5.17 12.52 -1.80
C PRO A 80 -4.86 11.02 -1.79
N ALA A 81 -5.46 10.28 -0.85
CA ALA A 81 -5.33 8.82 -0.74
C ALA A 81 -6.23 8.09 -1.77
N SER A 82 -6.11 8.48 -3.02
CA SER A 82 -6.82 7.90 -4.16
C SER A 82 -5.84 7.61 -5.30
N PRO A 83 -6.13 6.60 -6.15
CA PRO A 83 -5.19 6.18 -7.17
C PRO A 83 -4.88 7.28 -8.18
N SER A 84 -3.60 7.45 -8.48
CA SER A 84 -3.16 8.27 -9.61
C SER A 84 -3.18 7.43 -10.89
N ARG A 85 -3.01 8.11 -12.03
CA ARG A 85 -2.87 7.41 -13.32
C ARG A 85 -1.67 6.46 -13.31
N THR A 86 -0.56 6.89 -12.72
CA THR A 86 0.64 6.06 -12.57
C THR A 86 0.36 4.83 -11.72
N ASP A 87 -0.39 4.97 -10.63
CA ASP A 87 -0.77 3.85 -9.77
C ASP A 87 -1.54 2.79 -10.54
N VAL A 88 -2.48 3.20 -11.38
CA VAL A 88 -3.27 2.28 -12.21
C VAL A 88 -2.39 1.58 -13.24
N GLU A 89 -1.45 2.28 -13.85
CA GLU A 89 -0.49 1.69 -14.79
C GLU A 89 0.40 0.64 -14.12
N LEU A 90 0.94 0.95 -12.95
CA LEU A 90 1.77 0.01 -12.16
C LEU A 90 0.98 -1.22 -11.72
N ALA A 91 -0.30 -1.05 -11.41
CA ALA A 91 -1.16 -2.14 -10.98
C ALA A 91 -1.37 -3.22 -12.04
N GLN A 92 -1.13 -2.92 -13.31
CA GLN A 92 -1.24 -3.91 -14.38
C GLN A 92 -0.22 -5.04 -14.23
N SER A 93 0.88 -4.80 -13.54
CA SER A 93 1.88 -5.82 -13.21
C SER A 93 1.50 -6.68 -11.99
N TRP A 94 0.48 -6.27 -11.24
CA TRP A 94 0.02 -6.92 -10.02
C TRP A 94 -1.51 -7.07 -10.03
N PRO A 95 -2.08 -7.79 -11.02
CA PRO A 95 -3.53 -7.74 -11.27
C PRO A 95 -4.39 -8.30 -10.13
N ASP A 96 -3.85 -9.18 -9.29
CA ASP A 96 -4.57 -9.81 -8.19
C ASP A 96 -4.38 -9.08 -6.85
N ALA A 97 -3.51 -8.06 -6.78
CA ALA A 97 -3.25 -7.35 -5.54
C ALA A 97 -4.35 -6.33 -5.23
N LEU A 98 -4.57 -6.13 -3.93
CA LEU A 98 -5.31 -4.98 -3.42
C LEU A 98 -4.32 -3.89 -3.02
N TYR A 99 -4.82 -2.67 -2.82
CA TYR A 99 -3.96 -1.51 -2.56
C TYR A 99 -4.44 -0.74 -1.35
N VAL A 100 -3.49 -0.28 -0.53
CA VAL A 100 -3.75 0.68 0.55
C VAL A 100 -2.86 1.89 0.29
N ILE A 101 -3.48 3.06 0.21
CA ILE A 101 -2.78 4.33 -0.03
C ILE A 101 -2.85 5.18 1.23
N VAL A 102 -1.68 5.62 1.70
CA VAL A 102 -1.55 6.57 2.81
C VAL A 102 -1.22 7.93 2.22
N SER A 103 -2.06 8.93 2.46
CA SER A 103 -1.79 10.30 2.04
C SER A 103 -1.30 11.14 3.21
N LEU A 104 -0.25 11.90 2.97
CA LEU A 104 0.29 12.90 3.90
C LEU A 104 -0.02 14.34 3.46
N ALA A 105 -0.89 14.50 2.46
CA ALA A 105 -1.17 15.81 1.86
C ALA A 105 -1.88 16.80 2.80
N GLY A 106 -2.68 16.30 3.74
CA GLY A 106 -3.32 17.12 4.76
C GLY A 106 -2.52 17.14 6.06
N GLY A 107 -3.00 17.84 7.07
CA GLY A 107 -2.39 17.83 8.40
C GLY A 107 -2.44 16.46 9.06
N GLU A 108 -3.53 15.73 8.83
CA GLU A 108 -3.71 14.36 9.30
C GLU A 108 -3.53 13.38 8.13
N ALA A 109 -2.92 12.23 8.41
CA ALA A 109 -2.79 11.18 7.42
C ALA A 109 -4.17 10.57 7.10
N GLN A 110 -4.41 10.31 5.82
CA GLN A 110 -5.59 9.61 5.33
C GLN A 110 -5.19 8.27 4.77
N ILE A 111 -6.01 7.25 5.02
CA ILE A 111 -5.75 5.88 4.54
C ILE A 111 -7.00 5.36 3.85
N ASN A 112 -6.87 4.94 2.60
CA ASN A 112 -7.95 4.33 1.83
C ASN A 112 -7.47 3.05 1.16
N ALA A 113 -8.40 2.13 0.93
CA ALA A 113 -8.12 0.87 0.27
C ALA A 113 -8.81 0.81 -1.09
N TRP A 114 -8.16 0.14 -2.05
CA TRP A 114 -8.58 0.13 -3.44
C TRP A 114 -8.31 -1.20 -4.12
N LYS A 115 -9.14 -1.51 -5.10
CA LYS A 115 -8.84 -2.46 -6.16
C LYS A 115 -8.68 -1.66 -7.45
N LEU A 116 -7.63 -1.95 -8.23
CA LEU A 116 -7.29 -1.14 -9.40
C LEU A 116 -7.45 -1.89 -10.73
N VAL A 117 -7.54 -3.20 -10.69
CA VAL A 117 -7.66 -4.06 -11.88
C VAL A 117 -8.86 -4.98 -11.70
N PRO A 118 -9.76 -5.12 -12.67
CA PRO A 118 -9.76 -4.49 -14.02
C PRO A 118 -10.23 -3.04 -14.04
N ALA A 119 -10.81 -2.56 -12.95
CA ALA A 119 -11.32 -1.19 -12.83
C ALA A 119 -11.08 -0.65 -11.43
N ILE A 120 -11.06 0.67 -11.28
CA ILE A 120 -10.87 1.33 -9.99
C ILE A 120 -12.11 1.13 -9.13
N GLU A 121 -11.94 0.56 -7.94
CA GLU A 121 -13.00 0.33 -6.98
C GLU A 121 -12.48 0.59 -5.57
N GLN A 122 -13.14 1.47 -4.84
CA GLN A 122 -12.78 1.72 -3.43
C GLN A 122 -13.33 0.60 -2.55
N ILE A 123 -12.49 0.12 -1.64
CA ILE A 123 -12.85 -0.93 -0.70
C ILE A 123 -13.11 -0.28 0.67
N PRO A 124 -14.24 -0.57 1.32
CA PRO A 124 -14.47 -0.06 2.67
C PRO A 124 -13.37 -0.49 3.63
N LEU A 125 -12.83 0.47 4.39
CA LEU A 125 -11.74 0.26 5.34
C LEU A 125 -12.14 0.80 6.70
N SER A 126 -11.99 -0.03 7.74
CA SER A 126 -12.18 0.41 9.11
C SER A 126 -10.90 0.21 9.92
N ILE A 127 -10.51 1.23 10.67
CA ILE A 127 -9.35 1.17 11.56
C ILE A 127 -9.84 0.71 12.93
N THR A 128 -9.28 -0.35 13.39
CA THR A 128 -9.64 -1.02 14.66
C THR A 128 -8.47 -1.00 15.63
#